data_e61b538d50181e89ef4d339b3419dbf7
#
_entry.id   e61b538d50181e89ef4d339b3419dbf7
#
_cell.length_a   1.000
_cell.length_b   1.000
_cell.length_c   1.000
_cell.angle_alpha   90.00
_cell.angle_beta   90.00
_cell.angle_gamma   90.00
#
_symmetry.space_group_name_H-M   'P 1'
#
loop_
_entity.id
_entity.type
_entity.pdbx_description
1 polymer ?
#
loop_
_entity_poly.entity_id
_entity_poly.type
_entity_poly.pdbx_seq_one_letter_code
_entity_poly.pdbx_strand_id
1 'polypeptide(L)'
;MDHGQLSMVADKFQWVFSEALLNGCGKAVKFCRRQRVITPFRLGLALTATCASQRVETIADFHCGFNALFGTTVTYKAFYNQVAKPHFADFARTMAERLISDMTLKVLGFEKGRAFSEFRHIILQDGSSFAIHDSLREVFPGRFKTVKPAAVELHTTLDLLCDAPTTVVLTPDTANEQAFLPEPASLRDSVLLADRGYIDLHYLRRVQDENGFFLIRAKAGMNPQVV
;
A
#
# COMPACT_ATOMS: atom_id res chain seq x y z
N MET A 1 5.20 11.67 -18.72
CA MET A 1 3.82 12.06 -18.31
C MET A 1 3.46 13.34 -19.08
N ASP A 2 2.35 13.29 -19.78
CA ASP A 2 1.82 14.45 -20.51
C ASP A 2 1.26 15.47 -19.50
N HIS A 3 1.23 16.76 -19.89
CA HIS A 3 0.74 17.87 -19.05
C HIS A 3 -0.71 17.63 -18.58
N GLY A 4 -1.53 16.98 -19.39
CA GLY A 4 -2.90 16.60 -19.05
C GLY A 4 -2.98 15.55 -17.94
N GLN A 5 -2.08 14.57 -17.95
CA GLN A 5 -2.00 13.54 -16.90
C GLN A 5 -1.56 14.12 -15.56
N LEU A 6 -0.61 15.07 -15.56
CA LEU A 6 -0.17 15.76 -14.33
C LEU A 6 -1.29 16.60 -13.70
N SER A 7 -2.08 17.30 -14.52
CA SER A 7 -3.24 18.07 -14.02
C SER A 7 -4.29 17.14 -13.40
N MET A 8 -4.61 16.02 -14.05
CA MET A 8 -5.57 15.04 -13.53
C MET A 8 -5.09 14.43 -12.21
N VAL A 9 -3.79 14.14 -12.07
CA VAL A 9 -3.20 13.66 -10.81
C VAL A 9 -3.35 14.70 -9.71
N ALA A 10 -3.04 15.96 -10.00
CA ALA A 10 -3.14 17.04 -9.02
C ALA A 10 -4.58 17.25 -8.54
N ASP A 11 -5.56 17.27 -9.46
CA ASP A 11 -6.98 17.41 -9.14
C ASP A 11 -7.48 16.24 -8.25
N LYS A 12 -7.07 15.02 -8.56
CA LYS A 12 -7.39 13.84 -7.76
C LYS A 12 -6.77 13.90 -6.38
N PHE A 13 -5.50 14.31 -6.31
CA PHE A 13 -4.80 14.48 -5.05
C PHE A 13 -5.52 15.53 -4.17
N GLN A 14 -5.91 16.67 -4.73
CA GLN A 14 -6.69 17.69 -4.01
C GLN A 14 -8.04 17.16 -3.53
N TRP A 15 -8.70 16.33 -4.33
CA TRP A 15 -9.99 15.75 -3.94
C TRP A 15 -9.83 14.77 -2.78
N VAL A 16 -8.87 13.83 -2.86
CA VAL A 16 -8.62 12.82 -1.82
C VAL A 16 -8.16 13.47 -0.51
N PHE A 17 -7.37 14.55 -0.61
CA PHE A 17 -6.94 15.34 0.54
C PHE A 17 -7.89 16.51 0.85
N SER A 18 -9.14 16.45 0.41
CA SER A 18 -10.11 17.50 0.78
C SER A 18 -10.48 17.41 2.27
N GLU A 19 -10.74 18.59 2.85
CA GLU A 19 -11.14 18.68 4.26
C GLU A 19 -12.42 17.91 4.55
N ALA A 20 -13.39 17.96 3.65
CA ALA A 20 -14.65 17.26 3.76
C ALA A 20 -14.43 15.73 3.81
N LEU A 21 -13.61 15.19 2.91
CA LEU A 21 -13.39 13.75 2.81
C LEU A 21 -12.62 13.22 4.03
N LEU A 22 -11.48 13.81 4.39
CA LEU A 22 -10.66 13.31 5.49
C LEU A 22 -11.32 13.50 6.86
N ASN A 23 -12.05 14.60 7.07
CA ASN A 23 -12.85 14.78 8.28
C ASN A 23 -14.01 13.79 8.33
N GLY A 24 -14.63 13.47 7.17
CA GLY A 24 -15.63 12.42 7.04
C GLY A 24 -15.09 11.03 7.42
N CYS A 25 -13.92 10.64 6.91
CA CYS A 25 -13.24 9.40 7.28
C CYS A 25 -12.98 9.33 8.79
N GLY A 26 -12.42 10.39 9.37
CA GLY A 26 -12.16 10.44 10.82
C GLY A 26 -13.41 10.35 11.69
N LYS A 27 -14.54 10.87 11.20
CA LYS A 27 -15.87 10.71 11.85
C LYS A 27 -16.37 9.27 11.76
N ALA A 28 -16.33 8.66 10.58
CA ALA A 28 -16.83 7.32 10.33
C ALA A 28 -16.16 6.28 11.24
N VAL A 29 -14.85 6.37 11.44
CA VAL A 29 -14.09 5.48 12.32
C VAL A 29 -14.06 5.96 13.79
N LYS A 30 -14.85 6.97 14.16
CA LYS A 30 -14.92 7.54 15.53
C LYS A 30 -13.60 8.09 16.06
N PHE A 31 -12.64 8.37 15.21
CA PHE A 31 -11.33 8.92 15.57
C PHE A 31 -11.44 10.34 16.14
N CYS A 32 -12.27 11.19 15.54
CA CYS A 32 -12.45 12.56 15.97
C CYS A 32 -13.93 12.89 16.12
N ARG A 33 -14.37 13.10 17.39
CA ARG A 33 -15.76 13.48 17.71
C ARG A 33 -15.97 15.00 17.68
N ARG A 34 -14.93 15.78 17.93
CA ARG A 34 -14.99 17.26 17.99
C ARG A 34 -13.81 17.82 17.20
N GLN A 35 -14.10 18.72 16.27
CA GLN A 35 -13.08 19.45 15.55
C GLN A 35 -12.42 20.49 16.46
N ARG A 36 -11.10 20.38 16.60
CA ARG A 36 -10.21 21.32 17.28
C ARG A 36 -9.05 21.64 16.33
N VAL A 37 -7.93 22.12 16.85
CA VAL A 37 -6.73 22.42 16.04
C VAL A 37 -6.22 21.17 15.28
N ILE A 38 -6.23 20.00 15.93
CA ILE A 38 -5.85 18.72 15.33
C ILE A 38 -7.11 18.08 14.73
N THR A 39 -7.36 18.36 13.44
CA THR A 39 -8.44 17.72 12.68
C THR A 39 -7.95 16.47 11.94
N PRO A 40 -8.80 15.53 11.57
CA PRO A 40 -8.42 14.41 10.71
C PRO A 40 -7.78 14.87 9.39
N PHE A 41 -8.30 15.92 8.77
CA PHE A 41 -7.71 16.54 7.58
C PHE A 41 -6.26 16.98 7.81
N ARG A 42 -6.02 17.82 8.82
CA ARG A 42 -4.66 18.30 9.13
C ARG A 42 -3.71 17.17 9.47
N LEU A 43 -4.19 16.19 10.24
CA LEU A 43 -3.35 15.06 10.65
C LEU A 43 -3.03 14.14 9.46
N GLY A 44 -4.00 13.86 8.59
CA GLY A 44 -3.79 13.07 7.38
C GLY A 44 -2.83 13.76 6.41
N LEU A 45 -3.00 15.05 6.17
CA LEU A 45 -2.10 15.82 5.31
C LEU A 45 -0.67 15.88 5.89
N ALA A 46 -0.53 16.13 7.21
CA ALA A 46 0.78 16.12 7.87
C ALA A 46 1.44 14.75 7.79
N LEU A 47 0.69 13.67 8.04
CA LEU A 47 1.22 12.30 7.95
C LEU A 47 1.78 12.01 6.55
N THR A 48 1.03 12.33 5.51
CA THR A 48 1.48 12.10 4.13
C THR A 48 2.69 12.96 3.77
N ALA A 49 2.67 14.25 4.12
CA ALA A 49 3.79 15.16 3.84
C ALA A 49 5.07 14.76 4.58
N THR A 50 4.95 14.32 5.83
CA THR A 50 6.10 13.89 6.63
C THR A 50 6.65 12.55 6.17
N CYS A 51 5.81 11.58 5.84
CA CYS A 51 6.23 10.31 5.23
C CYS A 51 6.93 10.53 3.89
N ALA A 52 6.42 11.43 3.04
CA ALA A 52 7.03 11.77 1.75
C ALA A 52 8.41 12.45 1.89
N SER A 53 8.64 13.18 2.98
CA SER A 53 9.91 13.89 3.21
C SER A 53 11.08 12.99 3.59
N GLN A 54 10.83 11.74 3.99
CA GLN A 54 11.81 10.77 4.51
C GLN A 54 12.67 11.29 5.69
N ARG A 55 12.22 12.34 6.39
CA ARG A 55 12.94 13.00 7.48
C ARG A 55 12.33 12.75 8.85
N VAL A 56 11.28 11.93 8.91
CA VAL A 56 10.54 11.65 10.14
C VAL A 56 10.87 10.26 10.64
N GLU A 57 11.53 10.20 11.77
CA GLU A 57 11.91 8.95 12.44
C GLU A 57 11.11 8.75 13.73
N THR A 58 10.61 9.85 14.32
CA THR A 58 9.93 9.82 15.61
C THR A 58 8.59 10.56 15.60
N ILE A 59 7.75 10.28 16.60
CA ILE A 59 6.50 11.05 16.82
C ILE A 59 6.79 12.52 17.11
N ALA A 60 7.97 12.84 17.68
CA ALA A 60 8.37 14.22 17.91
C ALA A 60 8.63 14.96 16.61
N ASP A 61 9.28 14.32 15.64
CA ASP A 61 9.50 14.89 14.30
C ASP A 61 8.15 15.11 13.59
N PHE A 62 7.24 14.14 13.69
CA PHE A 62 5.89 14.28 13.16
C PHE A 62 5.13 15.45 13.79
N HIS A 63 5.24 15.63 15.09
CA HIS A 63 4.67 16.77 15.81
C HIS A 63 5.26 18.10 15.33
N CYS A 64 6.60 18.18 15.20
CA CYS A 64 7.27 19.38 14.67
C CYS A 64 6.82 19.69 13.24
N GLY A 65 6.76 18.69 12.37
CA GLY A 65 6.25 18.82 11.02
C GLY A 65 4.80 19.28 10.95
N PHE A 66 3.93 18.76 11.82
CA PHE A 66 2.55 19.21 11.95
C PHE A 66 2.45 20.68 12.31
N ASN A 67 3.16 21.14 13.33
CA ASN A 67 3.16 22.53 13.77
C ASN A 67 3.72 23.47 12.68
N ALA A 68 4.80 23.06 12.01
CA ALA A 68 5.39 23.83 10.93
C ALA A 68 4.44 23.96 9.72
N LEU A 69 3.80 22.85 9.32
CA LEU A 69 2.91 22.83 8.16
C LEU A 69 1.67 23.72 8.33
N PHE A 70 1.13 23.78 9.55
CA PHE A 70 -0.12 24.53 9.81
C PHE A 70 0.06 25.81 10.61
N GLY A 71 1.30 26.22 10.90
CA GLY A 71 1.58 27.40 11.71
C GLY A 71 0.95 27.34 13.11
N THR A 72 0.91 26.15 13.72
CA THR A 72 0.28 25.92 15.03
C THR A 72 1.31 25.72 16.13
N THR A 73 0.87 25.88 17.38
CA THR A 73 1.68 25.68 18.60
C THR A 73 1.10 24.57 19.48
N VAL A 74 0.62 23.51 18.86
CA VAL A 74 0.10 22.35 19.60
C VAL A 74 1.21 21.75 20.45
N THR A 75 0.95 21.49 21.73
CA THR A 75 1.93 20.85 22.59
C THR A 75 2.14 19.38 22.22
N TYR A 76 3.34 18.85 22.43
CA TYR A 76 3.65 17.45 22.17
C TYR A 76 2.68 16.48 22.87
N LYS A 77 2.36 16.74 24.14
CA LYS A 77 1.39 15.92 24.91
C LYS A 77 0.02 15.85 24.25
N ALA A 78 -0.50 17.00 23.77
CA ALA A 78 -1.80 17.05 23.09
C ALA A 78 -1.77 16.33 21.77
N PHE A 79 -0.67 16.47 21.00
CA PHE A 79 -0.47 15.77 19.75
C PHE A 79 -0.34 14.25 19.96
N TYR A 80 0.54 13.83 20.87
CA TYR A 80 0.74 12.43 21.21
C TYR A 80 -0.56 11.75 21.64
N ASN A 81 -1.34 12.37 22.53
CA ASN A 81 -2.63 11.85 22.95
C ASN A 81 -3.63 11.68 21.80
N GLN A 82 -3.45 12.40 20.70
CA GLN A 82 -4.31 12.26 19.53
C GLN A 82 -3.87 11.08 18.66
N VAL A 83 -2.59 10.94 18.39
CA VAL A 83 -2.06 9.83 17.56
C VAL A 83 -2.01 8.49 18.31
N ALA A 84 -1.96 8.51 19.63
CA ALA A 84 -2.02 7.31 20.48
C ALA A 84 -3.44 6.72 20.63
N LYS A 85 -4.47 7.35 20.07
CA LYS A 85 -5.83 6.78 20.12
C LYS A 85 -5.91 5.51 19.24
N PRO A 86 -6.59 4.44 19.71
CA PRO A 86 -6.78 3.22 18.91
C PRO A 86 -7.35 3.50 17.51
N HIS A 87 -8.33 4.38 17.44
CA HIS A 87 -8.97 4.76 16.16
C HIS A 87 -8.09 5.60 15.22
N PHE A 88 -6.88 6.00 15.62
CA PHE A 88 -5.94 6.64 14.70
C PHE A 88 -5.45 5.65 13.63
N ALA A 89 -5.17 4.42 14.02
CA ALA A 89 -4.78 3.36 13.08
C ALA A 89 -5.91 3.06 12.08
N ASP A 90 -7.16 3.02 12.53
CA ASP A 90 -8.32 2.85 11.66
C ASP A 90 -8.49 4.02 10.69
N PHE A 91 -8.28 5.25 11.16
CA PHE A 91 -8.29 6.44 10.31
C PHE A 91 -7.17 6.40 9.26
N ALA A 92 -5.93 6.07 9.65
CA ALA A 92 -4.80 5.98 8.74
C ALA A 92 -5.01 4.89 7.70
N ARG A 93 -5.57 3.73 8.09
CA ARG A 93 -5.96 2.64 7.18
C ARG A 93 -6.99 3.11 6.16
N THR A 94 -8.11 3.68 6.61
CA THR A 94 -9.18 4.16 5.72
C THR A 94 -8.68 5.24 4.76
N MET A 95 -7.77 6.11 5.22
CA MET A 95 -7.13 7.11 4.37
C MET A 95 -6.24 6.43 3.30
N ALA A 96 -5.42 5.46 3.69
CA ALA A 96 -4.56 4.73 2.76
C ALA A 96 -5.36 3.94 1.72
N GLU A 97 -6.41 3.22 2.14
CA GLU A 97 -7.31 2.48 1.25
C GLU A 97 -7.93 3.40 0.20
N ARG A 98 -8.39 4.59 0.61
CA ARG A 98 -8.93 5.58 -0.33
C ARG A 98 -7.88 6.17 -1.25
N LEU A 99 -6.69 6.49 -0.73
CA LEU A 99 -5.58 6.95 -1.56
C LEU A 99 -5.23 5.93 -2.63
N ILE A 100 -5.07 4.67 -2.24
CA ILE A 100 -4.77 3.58 -3.17
C ILE A 100 -5.92 3.46 -4.19
N SER A 101 -7.16 3.35 -3.73
CA SER A 101 -8.34 3.23 -4.58
C SER A 101 -8.48 4.39 -5.58
N ASP A 102 -8.40 5.63 -5.12
CA ASP A 102 -8.69 6.78 -5.98
C ASP A 102 -7.49 7.22 -6.84
N MET A 103 -6.24 6.97 -6.39
CA MET A 103 -5.04 7.37 -7.11
C MET A 103 -4.53 6.30 -8.07
N THR A 104 -4.50 5.03 -7.64
CA THR A 104 -3.94 3.95 -8.48
C THR A 104 -4.77 3.73 -9.75
N LEU A 105 -6.07 3.87 -9.66
CA LEU A 105 -7.01 3.42 -10.65
C LEU A 105 -7.38 4.48 -11.68
N LYS A 106 -7.39 5.72 -11.24
CA LYS A 106 -7.76 6.84 -12.13
C LYS A 106 -6.57 7.53 -12.77
N VAL A 107 -5.36 7.29 -12.23
CA VAL A 107 -4.12 7.86 -12.74
C VAL A 107 -3.40 6.90 -13.67
N LEU A 108 -3.40 5.62 -13.33
CA LEU A 108 -2.72 4.62 -14.17
C LEU A 108 -3.55 4.18 -15.38
N GLY A 109 -4.89 4.42 -15.40
CA GLY A 109 -5.79 4.18 -16.51
C GLY A 109 -5.29 3.08 -17.44
N PHE A 110 -5.24 1.82 -16.95
CA PHE A 110 -4.68 0.74 -17.77
C PHE A 110 -5.69 0.40 -18.85
N GLU A 111 -5.50 0.97 -20.04
CA GLU A 111 -6.25 0.52 -21.21
C GLU A 111 -5.73 -0.85 -21.62
N LYS A 112 -6.61 -1.84 -21.67
CA LYS A 112 -6.29 -3.14 -22.26
C LYS A 112 -5.73 -2.94 -23.67
N GLY A 113 -4.41 -3.01 -23.78
CA GLY A 113 -3.79 -3.17 -25.10
C GLY A 113 -4.24 -4.49 -25.76
N ARG A 114 -4.04 -4.64 -27.07
CA ARG A 114 -4.39 -5.87 -27.80
C ARG A 114 -3.82 -7.14 -27.13
N ALA A 115 -2.61 -7.06 -26.57
CA ALA A 115 -1.92 -8.19 -25.93
C ALA A 115 -2.62 -8.75 -24.68
N PHE A 116 -3.50 -7.98 -24.02
CA PHE A 116 -4.18 -8.38 -22.80
C PHE A 116 -5.70 -8.42 -22.93
N SER A 117 -6.23 -8.24 -24.14
CA SER A 117 -7.68 -8.21 -24.39
C SER A 117 -8.38 -9.54 -24.11
N GLU A 118 -7.64 -10.64 -24.12
CA GLU A 118 -8.12 -12.00 -23.89
C GLU A 118 -8.36 -12.32 -22.42
N PHE A 119 -7.69 -11.59 -21.50
CA PHE A 119 -7.77 -11.87 -20.08
C PHE A 119 -8.92 -11.13 -19.41
N ARG A 120 -9.59 -11.83 -18.49
CA ARG A 120 -10.64 -11.24 -17.66
C ARG A 120 -10.05 -10.23 -16.64
N HIS A 121 -8.96 -10.60 -15.99
CA HIS A 121 -8.23 -9.79 -15.02
C HIS A 121 -6.73 -9.84 -15.31
N ILE A 122 -6.02 -8.78 -14.91
CA ILE A 122 -4.56 -8.72 -14.93
C ILE A 122 -4.12 -8.49 -13.48
N ILE A 123 -3.71 -9.56 -12.85
CA ILE A 123 -3.37 -9.57 -11.43
C ILE A 123 -1.87 -9.35 -11.25
N LEU A 124 -1.49 -8.26 -10.61
CA LEU A 124 -0.12 -7.96 -10.21
C LEU A 124 0.10 -8.37 -8.76
N GLN A 125 1.12 -9.19 -8.51
CA GLN A 125 1.55 -9.59 -7.16
C GLN A 125 2.96 -9.07 -6.91
N ASP A 126 3.12 -8.28 -5.83
CA ASP A 126 4.42 -7.77 -5.42
C ASP A 126 4.53 -7.67 -3.90
N GLY A 127 5.78 -7.68 -3.40
CA GLY A 127 6.13 -7.51 -2.00
C GLY A 127 7.13 -6.37 -1.81
N SER A 128 6.92 -5.55 -0.79
CA SER A 128 7.82 -4.45 -0.44
C SER A 128 8.22 -4.52 1.03
N SER A 129 9.52 -4.58 1.30
CA SER A 129 10.07 -4.67 2.66
C SER A 129 10.48 -3.29 3.17
N PHE A 130 10.12 -3.00 4.42
CA PHE A 130 10.43 -1.75 5.12
C PHE A 130 11.08 -2.05 6.47
N ALA A 131 12.22 -1.43 6.74
CA ALA A 131 12.79 -1.43 8.09
C ALA A 131 11.88 -0.63 9.05
N ILE A 132 11.70 -1.14 10.25
CA ILE A 132 10.97 -0.48 11.33
C ILE A 132 11.87 -0.37 12.56
N HIS A 133 11.39 0.30 13.60
CA HIS A 133 12.17 0.51 14.82
C HIS A 133 12.53 -0.82 15.50
N ASP A 134 13.79 -0.97 15.93
CA ASP A 134 14.38 -2.21 16.48
C ASP A 134 13.63 -2.78 17.69
N SER A 135 12.92 -1.94 18.46
CA SER A 135 12.10 -2.41 19.57
C SER A 135 10.98 -3.36 19.15
N LEU A 136 10.63 -3.39 17.88
CA LEU A 136 9.58 -4.26 17.32
C LEU A 136 10.12 -5.58 16.76
N ARG A 137 11.42 -5.87 16.91
CA ARG A 137 12.07 -7.05 16.34
C ARG A 137 11.48 -8.40 16.79
N GLU A 138 10.88 -8.44 17.99
CA GLU A 138 10.25 -9.66 18.50
C GLU A 138 8.92 -9.96 17.82
N VAL A 139 8.21 -8.91 17.38
CA VAL A 139 6.91 -9.03 16.69
C VAL A 139 7.10 -9.09 15.18
N PHE A 140 8.04 -8.32 14.66
CA PHE A 140 8.36 -8.21 13.24
C PHE A 140 9.86 -8.43 13.00
N PRO A 141 10.35 -9.67 13.11
CA PRO A 141 11.76 -9.96 12.83
C PRO A 141 12.09 -9.68 11.37
N GLY A 142 13.23 -9.00 11.16
CA GLY A 142 13.76 -8.73 9.84
C GLY A 142 14.59 -9.90 9.30
N ARG A 143 14.60 -10.10 7.99
CA ARG A 143 15.41 -11.10 7.28
C ARG A 143 16.91 -10.88 7.51
N PHE A 144 17.33 -9.62 7.60
CA PHE A 144 18.73 -9.23 7.82
C PHE A 144 18.96 -8.78 9.26
N LYS A 145 19.15 -9.74 10.17
CA LYS A 145 19.21 -9.53 11.63
C LYS A 145 20.23 -8.47 12.09
N THR A 146 21.31 -8.25 11.34
CA THR A 146 22.37 -7.30 11.71
C THR A 146 22.12 -5.90 11.18
N VAL A 147 21.56 -5.78 9.96
CA VAL A 147 21.37 -4.48 9.27
C VAL A 147 19.97 -3.95 9.44
N LYS A 148 18.98 -4.84 9.48
CA LYS A 148 17.56 -4.54 9.64
C LYS A 148 16.93 -5.56 10.59
N PRO A 149 17.18 -5.45 11.92
CA PRO A 149 16.72 -6.45 12.88
C PRO A 149 15.20 -6.52 13.00
N ALA A 150 14.51 -5.42 12.71
CA ALA A 150 13.06 -5.37 12.63
C ALA A 150 12.64 -4.84 11.26
N ALA A 151 11.78 -5.58 10.57
CA ALA A 151 11.25 -5.18 9.26
C ALA A 151 9.87 -5.80 9.01
N VAL A 152 9.05 -5.09 8.28
CA VAL A 152 7.75 -5.57 7.79
C VAL A 152 7.79 -5.72 6.28
N GLU A 153 7.08 -6.70 5.78
CA GLU A 153 6.83 -6.88 4.36
C GLU A 153 5.36 -6.62 4.05
N LEU A 154 5.12 -5.80 3.06
CA LEU A 154 3.80 -5.48 2.54
C LEU A 154 3.58 -6.31 1.27
N HIS A 155 2.69 -7.30 1.34
CA HIS A 155 2.27 -8.08 0.19
C HIS A 155 1.03 -7.44 -0.43
N THR A 156 1.11 -7.12 -1.70
CA THR A 156 0.04 -6.44 -2.43
C THR A 156 -0.37 -7.24 -3.65
N THR A 157 -1.65 -7.50 -3.78
CA THR A 157 -2.27 -8.04 -4.98
C THR A 157 -3.13 -6.94 -5.59
N LEU A 158 -2.86 -6.56 -6.84
CA LEU A 158 -3.58 -5.54 -7.60
C LEU A 158 -4.21 -6.17 -8.83
N ASP A 159 -5.49 -5.89 -9.07
CA ASP A 159 -6.08 -6.11 -10.38
C ASP A 159 -5.98 -4.82 -11.18
N LEU A 160 -5.21 -4.84 -12.26
CA LEU A 160 -4.97 -3.66 -13.10
C LEU A 160 -6.22 -3.23 -13.91
N LEU A 161 -7.28 -4.00 -13.90
CA LEU A 161 -8.54 -3.70 -14.60
C LEU A 161 -9.67 -3.33 -13.65
N CYS A 162 -9.50 -3.60 -12.37
CA CYS A 162 -10.44 -3.24 -11.33
C CYS A 162 -10.01 -1.98 -10.61
N ASP A 163 -10.99 -1.37 -9.97
CA ASP A 163 -10.80 -0.08 -9.33
C ASP A 163 -10.22 -0.14 -7.89
N ALA A 164 -9.71 -1.28 -7.40
CA ALA A 164 -9.13 -1.40 -6.06
C ALA A 164 -8.09 -2.52 -5.94
N PRO A 165 -7.10 -2.42 -5.05
CA PRO A 165 -6.26 -3.55 -4.69
C PRO A 165 -7.16 -4.66 -4.14
N THR A 166 -6.93 -5.88 -4.59
CA THR A 166 -7.70 -7.04 -4.13
C THR A 166 -7.29 -7.46 -2.74
N THR A 167 -5.99 -7.37 -2.41
CA THR A 167 -5.49 -7.66 -1.07
C THR A 167 -4.26 -6.80 -0.74
N VAL A 168 -4.15 -6.44 0.54
CA VAL A 168 -2.96 -5.82 1.13
C VAL A 168 -2.72 -6.50 2.47
N VAL A 169 -1.61 -7.19 2.62
CA VAL A 169 -1.25 -7.93 3.84
C VAL A 169 0.10 -7.46 4.35
N LEU A 170 0.19 -7.21 5.65
CA LEU A 170 1.41 -6.84 6.34
C LEU A 170 1.91 -8.01 7.18
N THR A 171 3.16 -8.41 7.00
CA THR A 171 3.79 -9.52 7.71
C THR A 171 5.18 -9.15 8.21
N PRO A 172 5.79 -9.96 9.10
CA PRO A 172 7.23 -9.90 9.30
C PRO A 172 7.99 -10.17 7.99
N ASP A 173 9.11 -9.48 7.76
CA ASP A 173 9.96 -9.64 6.56
C ASP A 173 10.56 -11.05 6.40
N THR A 174 10.41 -11.89 7.41
CA THR A 174 10.80 -13.32 7.37
C THR A 174 9.71 -14.24 6.84
N ALA A 175 8.51 -13.73 6.54
CA ALA A 175 7.43 -14.52 5.99
C ALA A 175 7.76 -15.03 4.58
N ASN A 176 7.17 -16.17 4.21
CA ASN A 176 7.33 -16.70 2.85
C ASN A 176 6.40 -15.97 1.89
N GLU A 177 6.96 -15.22 0.95
CA GLU A 177 6.24 -14.46 -0.09
C GLU A 177 5.23 -15.31 -0.87
N GLN A 178 5.55 -16.58 -1.12
CA GLN A 178 4.68 -17.51 -1.87
C GLN A 178 3.37 -17.85 -1.15
N ALA A 179 3.33 -17.68 0.19
CA ALA A 179 2.11 -17.90 0.96
C ALA A 179 1.02 -16.87 0.71
N PHE A 180 1.36 -15.76 0.06
CA PHE A 180 0.45 -14.65 -0.23
C PHE A 180 0.03 -14.58 -1.70
N LEU A 181 0.38 -15.60 -2.48
CA LEU A 181 -0.12 -15.74 -3.84
C LEU A 181 -1.64 -15.92 -3.84
N PRO A 182 -2.35 -15.38 -4.85
CA PRO A 182 -3.80 -15.55 -5.01
C PRO A 182 -4.17 -17.03 -5.10
N GLU A 183 -5.36 -17.40 -4.65
CA GLU A 183 -5.86 -18.78 -4.84
C GLU A 183 -5.96 -19.08 -6.35
N PRO A 184 -5.42 -20.22 -6.85
CA PRO A 184 -5.39 -20.54 -8.28
C PRO A 184 -6.76 -20.44 -8.96
N ALA A 185 -7.83 -20.88 -8.32
CA ALA A 185 -9.18 -20.82 -8.87
C ALA A 185 -9.66 -19.36 -9.12
N SER A 186 -9.13 -18.37 -8.38
CA SER A 186 -9.45 -16.96 -8.59
C SER A 186 -8.79 -16.37 -9.83
N LEU A 187 -7.80 -17.07 -10.41
CA LEU A 187 -7.04 -16.64 -11.59
C LEU A 187 -7.61 -17.19 -12.91
N ARG A 188 -8.78 -17.83 -12.88
CA ARG A 188 -9.43 -18.34 -14.11
C ARG A 188 -9.61 -17.24 -15.13
N ASP A 189 -9.21 -17.52 -16.38
CA ASP A 189 -9.23 -16.59 -17.52
C ASP A 189 -8.47 -15.26 -17.26
N SER A 190 -7.52 -15.28 -16.34
CA SER A 190 -6.77 -14.12 -15.87
C SER A 190 -5.27 -14.37 -15.96
N VAL A 191 -4.46 -13.30 -16.04
CA VAL A 191 -3.00 -13.42 -16.03
C VAL A 191 -2.43 -12.89 -14.73
N LEU A 192 -1.58 -13.70 -14.08
CA LEU A 192 -0.78 -13.32 -12.93
C LEU A 192 0.56 -12.75 -13.38
N LEU A 193 0.86 -11.54 -12.98
CA LEU A 193 2.16 -10.89 -13.15
C LEU A 193 2.89 -10.88 -11.80
N ALA A 194 4.07 -11.49 -11.73
CA ALA A 194 4.86 -11.51 -10.49
C ALA A 194 6.37 -11.57 -10.77
N ASP A 195 7.19 -11.20 -9.77
CA ASP A 195 8.65 -11.32 -9.87
C ASP A 195 9.08 -12.78 -9.61
N ARG A 196 10.34 -13.05 -9.89
CA ARG A 196 11.01 -14.36 -9.75
C ARG A 196 10.94 -14.96 -8.34
N GLY A 197 10.74 -14.15 -7.30
CA GLY A 197 10.55 -14.59 -5.92
C GLY A 197 9.34 -15.51 -5.75
N TYR A 198 8.31 -15.28 -6.54
CA TYR A 198 7.03 -15.99 -6.52
C TYR A 198 7.02 -17.27 -7.33
N ILE A 199 8.15 -17.71 -7.93
CA ILE A 199 8.19 -18.98 -8.69
C ILE A 199 8.02 -20.16 -7.74
N ASP A 200 6.88 -20.81 -7.84
CA ASP A 200 6.54 -22.13 -7.30
C ASP A 200 5.88 -22.95 -8.42
N LEU A 201 6.57 -23.98 -8.89
CA LEU A 201 6.12 -24.79 -10.02
C LEU A 201 4.82 -25.56 -9.71
N HIS A 202 4.61 -25.96 -8.45
CA HIS A 202 3.36 -26.61 -8.04
C HIS A 202 2.19 -25.63 -8.08
N TYR A 203 2.40 -24.42 -7.59
CA TYR A 203 1.40 -23.38 -7.66
C TYR A 203 1.08 -23.03 -9.10
N LEU A 204 2.10 -22.81 -9.95
CA LEU A 204 1.90 -22.43 -11.35
C LEU A 204 1.17 -23.51 -12.14
N ARG A 205 1.42 -24.80 -11.84
CA ARG A 205 0.66 -25.91 -12.42
C ARG A 205 -0.82 -25.84 -12.02
N ARG A 206 -1.12 -25.62 -10.73
CA ARG A 206 -2.50 -25.43 -10.26
C ARG A 206 -3.21 -24.26 -10.95
N VAL A 207 -2.50 -23.15 -11.18
CA VAL A 207 -3.03 -22.02 -11.95
C VAL A 207 -3.39 -22.44 -13.37
N GLN A 208 -2.52 -23.19 -14.03
CA GLN A 208 -2.77 -23.72 -15.37
C GLN A 208 -3.95 -24.72 -15.39
N ASP A 209 -4.03 -25.61 -14.40
CA ASP A 209 -5.12 -26.58 -14.27
C ASP A 209 -6.50 -25.90 -14.10
N GLU A 210 -6.52 -24.68 -13.55
CA GLU A 210 -7.70 -23.81 -13.41
C GLU A 210 -7.95 -22.87 -14.60
N ASN A 211 -7.28 -23.07 -15.74
CA ASN A 211 -7.30 -22.18 -16.89
C ASN A 211 -6.85 -20.71 -16.58
N GLY A 212 -5.94 -20.55 -15.64
CA GLY A 212 -5.24 -19.31 -15.39
C GLY A 212 -3.94 -19.22 -16.18
N PHE A 213 -3.44 -18.01 -16.31
CA PHE A 213 -2.20 -17.70 -17.01
C PHE A 213 -1.24 -16.99 -16.08
N PHE A 214 0.05 -17.06 -16.37
CA PHE A 214 1.07 -16.33 -15.61
C PHE A 214 2.19 -15.82 -16.50
N LEU A 215 2.73 -14.67 -16.12
CA LEU A 215 3.93 -14.09 -16.68
C LEU A 215 4.87 -13.73 -15.52
N ILE A 216 5.88 -14.54 -15.30
CA ILE A 216 6.81 -14.44 -14.17
C ILE A 216 8.24 -14.42 -14.70
N ARG A 217 9.06 -13.52 -14.17
CA ARG A 217 10.47 -13.44 -14.53
C ARG A 217 11.20 -14.71 -14.10
N ALA A 218 11.81 -15.45 -15.05
CA ALA A 218 12.52 -16.69 -14.79
C ALA A 218 13.74 -16.50 -13.87
N LYS A 219 14.08 -17.51 -13.06
CA LYS A 219 15.33 -17.58 -12.32
C LYS A 219 16.48 -17.94 -13.27
N ALA A 220 17.70 -17.43 -12.96
CA ALA A 220 18.90 -17.87 -13.67
C ALA A 220 19.05 -19.40 -13.55
N GLY A 221 19.29 -20.09 -14.64
CA GLY A 221 19.38 -21.55 -14.68
C GLY A 221 18.06 -22.30 -14.97
N MET A 222 16.93 -21.62 -15.02
CA MET A 222 15.72 -22.22 -15.59
C MET A 222 15.84 -22.30 -17.11
N ASN A 223 15.63 -23.49 -17.65
CA ASN A 223 15.63 -23.74 -19.08
C ASN A 223 14.31 -24.41 -19.47
N PRO A 224 13.20 -23.66 -19.56
CA PRO A 224 11.92 -24.20 -19.94
C PRO A 224 11.96 -24.71 -21.39
N GLN A 225 11.41 -25.90 -21.60
CA GLN A 225 11.14 -26.35 -22.97
C GLN A 225 9.87 -25.71 -23.47
N VAL A 226 9.92 -25.14 -24.65
CA VAL A 226 8.74 -24.66 -25.37
C VAL A 226 8.14 -25.85 -26.12
N VAL A 227 6.89 -26.16 -25.83
CA VAL A 227 6.15 -27.27 -26.44
C VAL A 227 5.20 -26.69 -27.50
#